data_4621bf38a8d333a0130e0e44091ceff6
#
_entry.id   4621bf38a8d333a0130e0e44091ceff6
#
_cell.length_a   1.000
_cell.length_b   1.000
_cell.length_c   1.000
_cell.angle_alpha   90.00
_cell.angle_beta   90.00
_cell.angle_gamma   90.00
#
_symmetry.space_group_name_H-M   'P 1'
#
loop_
_entity.id
_entity.type
_entity.pdbx_description
1 polymer ?
#
loop_
_entity_poly.entity_id
_entity_poly.type
_entity_poly.pdbx_seq_one_letter_code
_entity_poly.pdbx_strand_id
1 'polypeptide(L)'
;ELQNIETQKPLFYPTGFHTFGAALQDYAALTPVEALNVASVVLPAVSLALSAAFLAWVMVGRRGLTGALAAGLAPVAVVGVIPVFYVEYYTGAWPNASALSMVGIAAAALMKVPERPKMIPAAALGFAGVGAVHPSAIPVVAVIVALWWLLWKLFVPTGREQGKRGFFRGVWLRCKDVLLIGVTAIAGGA
;
A
#
# COMPACT_ATOMS: atom_id res chain seq x y z
N GLU A 1 -14.87 20.62 10.57
CA GLU A 1 -15.84 19.61 10.07
C GLU A 1 -16.46 20.13 8.78
N LEU A 2 -16.35 19.33 7.71
CA LEU A 2 -17.07 19.60 6.47
C LEU A 2 -18.49 19.07 6.60
N GLN A 3 -19.47 19.92 6.45
CA GLN A 3 -20.86 19.53 6.41
C GLN A 3 -21.36 19.54 4.96
N ASN A 4 -22.16 18.54 4.61
CA ASN A 4 -22.87 18.56 3.35
C ASN A 4 -23.94 19.66 3.39
N ILE A 5 -23.83 20.62 2.49
CA ILE A 5 -24.73 21.78 2.42
C ILE A 5 -26.20 21.35 2.23
N GLU A 6 -26.43 20.25 1.51
CA GLU A 6 -27.80 19.80 1.21
C GLU A 6 -28.42 18.99 2.34
N THR A 7 -27.63 18.19 3.08
CA THR A 7 -28.13 17.23 4.06
C THR A 7 -27.74 17.56 5.50
N GLN A 8 -26.87 18.54 5.72
CA GLN A 8 -26.28 18.91 7.02
C GLN A 8 -25.68 17.71 7.78
N LYS A 9 -25.31 16.65 7.05
CA LYS A 9 -24.64 15.49 7.62
C LYS A 9 -23.14 15.69 7.65
N PRO A 10 -22.45 15.28 8.72
CA PRO A 10 -20.99 15.32 8.74
C PRO A 10 -20.46 14.41 7.63
N LEU A 11 -19.64 14.96 6.77
CA LEU A 11 -18.93 14.20 5.72
C LEU A 11 -17.59 13.75 6.27
N PHE A 12 -17.34 12.45 6.17
CA PHE A 12 -16.00 11.95 6.37
C PHE A 12 -15.16 12.31 5.13
N TYR A 13 -14.16 13.15 5.34
CA TYR A 13 -13.16 13.46 4.32
C TYR A 13 -11.77 13.08 4.83
N PRO A 14 -11.05 12.23 4.12
CA PRO A 14 -9.70 11.83 4.55
C PRO A 14 -8.76 13.04 4.48
N THR A 15 -8.12 13.34 5.60
CA THR A 15 -7.30 14.55 5.76
C THR A 15 -5.80 14.32 5.52
N GLY A 16 -5.36 13.08 5.37
CA GLY A 16 -3.93 12.73 5.31
C GLY A 16 -3.15 13.46 4.21
N PHE A 17 -3.74 13.60 3.02
CA PHE A 17 -3.12 14.36 1.94
C PHE A 17 -2.97 15.85 2.30
N HIS A 18 -4.01 16.45 2.86
CA HIS A 18 -3.99 17.87 3.25
C HIS A 18 -3.07 18.11 4.45
N THR A 19 -2.98 17.15 5.38
CA THR A 19 -2.02 17.22 6.50
C THR A 19 -0.59 17.21 5.98
N PHE A 20 -0.29 16.41 4.96
CA PHE A 20 1.03 16.44 4.31
C PHE A 20 1.29 17.79 3.64
N GLY A 21 0.31 18.36 2.93
CA GLY A 21 0.39 19.71 2.35
C GLY A 21 0.63 20.78 3.41
N ALA A 22 -0.09 20.72 4.54
CA ALA A 22 0.11 21.65 5.66
C ALA A 22 1.52 21.52 6.27
N ALA A 23 2.02 20.31 6.44
CA ALA A 23 3.40 20.11 6.89
C ALA A 23 4.43 20.70 5.93
N LEU A 24 4.24 20.57 4.61
CA LEU A 24 5.11 21.23 3.62
C LEU A 24 5.04 22.74 3.70
N GLN A 25 3.86 23.31 3.92
CA GLN A 25 3.69 24.75 4.13
C GLN A 25 4.51 25.23 5.33
N ASP A 26 4.41 24.54 6.45
CA ASP A 26 5.08 24.94 7.69
C ASP A 26 6.61 24.78 7.62
N TYR A 27 7.10 23.66 7.05
CA TYR A 27 8.54 23.36 7.04
C TYR A 27 9.29 24.04 5.89
N ALA A 28 8.64 24.26 4.74
CA ALA A 28 9.28 24.84 3.56
C ALA A 28 8.89 26.31 3.33
N ALA A 29 8.13 26.93 4.23
CA ALA A 29 7.62 28.29 4.13
C ALA A 29 6.89 28.56 2.79
N LEU A 30 6.14 27.57 2.30
CA LEU A 30 5.37 27.67 1.06
C LEU A 30 4.01 28.32 1.33
N THR A 31 3.43 28.92 0.31
CA THR A 31 2.02 29.29 0.35
C THR A 31 1.15 28.01 0.31
N PRO A 32 -0.12 28.05 0.78
CA PRO A 32 -1.00 26.88 0.75
C PRO A 32 -1.15 26.27 -0.65
N VAL A 33 -1.19 27.11 -1.70
CA VAL A 33 -1.31 26.66 -3.09
C VAL A 33 -0.04 25.98 -3.57
N GLU A 34 1.13 26.54 -3.27
CA GLU A 34 2.42 25.93 -3.60
C GLU A 34 2.61 24.60 -2.87
N ALA A 35 2.30 24.55 -1.59
CA ALA A 35 2.39 23.33 -0.79
C ALA A 35 1.49 22.21 -1.36
N LEU A 36 0.27 22.56 -1.77
CA LEU A 36 -0.65 21.60 -2.38
C LEU A 36 -0.16 21.11 -3.74
N ASN A 37 0.36 22.01 -4.58
CA ASN A 37 0.93 21.67 -5.88
C ASN A 37 2.16 20.77 -5.73
N VAL A 38 3.06 21.08 -4.79
CA VAL A 38 4.22 20.22 -4.49
C VAL A 38 3.77 18.86 -3.96
N ALA A 39 2.83 18.82 -3.02
CA ALA A 39 2.30 17.58 -2.48
C ALA A 39 1.71 16.69 -3.56
N SER A 40 0.94 17.26 -4.48
CA SER A 40 0.25 16.53 -5.54
C SER A 40 1.19 15.90 -6.57
N VAL A 41 2.43 16.41 -6.70
CA VAL A 41 3.46 15.85 -7.58
C VAL A 41 4.41 14.93 -6.82
N VAL A 42 4.99 15.43 -5.74
CA VAL A 42 6.07 14.73 -5.02
C VAL A 42 5.57 13.46 -4.35
N LEU A 43 4.41 13.54 -3.71
CA LEU A 43 3.89 12.40 -2.95
C LEU A 43 3.61 11.20 -3.86
N PRO A 44 2.83 11.30 -4.95
CA PRO A 44 2.61 10.15 -5.84
C PRO A 44 3.88 9.73 -6.59
N ALA A 45 4.73 10.64 -7.05
CA ALA A 45 5.93 10.29 -7.80
C ALA A 45 6.90 9.45 -6.97
N VAL A 46 7.21 9.90 -5.76
CA VAL A 46 8.10 9.18 -4.84
C VAL A 46 7.47 7.88 -4.34
N SER A 47 6.20 7.95 -3.94
CA SER A 47 5.49 6.79 -3.40
C SER A 47 5.30 5.69 -4.43
N LEU A 48 5.00 6.01 -5.68
CA LEU A 48 4.84 5.02 -6.74
C LEU A 48 6.14 4.27 -7.03
N ALA A 49 7.25 5.01 -7.13
CA ALA A 49 8.55 4.41 -7.35
C ALA A 49 8.96 3.47 -6.20
N LEU A 50 8.80 3.93 -4.96
CA LEU A 50 9.08 3.12 -3.77
C LEU A 50 8.13 1.93 -3.64
N SER A 51 6.85 2.11 -3.96
CA SER A 51 5.85 1.04 -3.95
C SER A 51 6.20 -0.06 -4.93
N ALA A 52 6.53 0.29 -6.16
CA ALA A 52 6.92 -0.66 -7.18
C ALA A 52 8.20 -1.42 -6.79
N ALA A 53 9.22 -0.70 -6.34
CA ALA A 53 10.48 -1.29 -5.91
C ALA A 53 10.31 -2.26 -4.74
N PHE A 54 9.59 -1.84 -3.69
CA PHE A 54 9.43 -2.62 -2.48
C PHE A 54 8.52 -3.84 -2.70
N LEU A 55 7.44 -3.67 -3.45
CA LEU A 55 6.55 -4.77 -3.82
C LEU A 55 7.28 -5.82 -4.66
N ALA A 56 8.02 -5.39 -5.69
CA ALA A 56 8.81 -6.29 -6.52
C ALA A 56 9.86 -7.07 -5.70
N TRP A 57 10.55 -6.38 -4.80
CA TRP A 57 11.52 -7.02 -3.91
C TRP A 57 10.89 -8.09 -3.01
N VAL A 58 9.72 -7.78 -2.45
CA VAL A 58 9.00 -8.73 -1.60
C VAL A 58 8.46 -9.92 -2.40
N MET A 59 7.91 -9.68 -3.59
CA MET A 59 7.35 -10.73 -4.45
C MET A 59 8.43 -11.68 -4.98
N VAL A 60 9.58 -11.16 -5.41
CA VAL A 60 10.71 -11.98 -5.87
C VAL A 60 11.27 -12.83 -4.74
N GLY A 61 11.25 -12.34 -3.51
CA GLY A 61 11.64 -13.09 -2.31
C GLY A 61 13.11 -13.53 -2.26
N ARG A 62 13.91 -13.15 -3.26
CA ARG A 62 15.34 -13.51 -3.40
C ARG A 62 16.22 -12.37 -2.89
N ARG A 63 17.27 -12.74 -2.18
CA ARG A 63 18.33 -11.83 -1.77
C ARG A 63 19.40 -11.73 -2.86
N GLY A 64 20.20 -10.67 -2.83
CA GLY A 64 21.30 -10.46 -3.77
C GLY A 64 20.85 -9.76 -5.05
N LEU A 65 21.60 -9.98 -6.14
CA LEU A 65 21.47 -9.24 -7.40
C LEU A 65 20.06 -9.33 -8.02
N THR A 66 19.45 -10.52 -8.00
CA THR A 66 18.09 -10.72 -8.58
C THR A 66 17.03 -9.86 -7.88
N GLY A 67 17.05 -9.81 -6.54
CA GLY A 67 16.15 -8.96 -5.77
C GLY A 67 16.43 -7.47 -6.00
N ALA A 68 17.70 -7.09 -6.04
CA ALA A 68 18.11 -5.72 -6.31
C ALA A 68 17.70 -5.26 -7.72
N LEU A 69 17.90 -6.10 -8.74
CA LEU A 69 17.47 -5.80 -10.11
C LEU A 69 15.94 -5.71 -10.21
N ALA A 70 15.19 -6.60 -9.59
CA ALA A 70 13.75 -6.54 -9.57
C ALA A 70 13.24 -5.22 -8.93
N ALA A 71 13.82 -4.84 -7.79
CA ALA A 71 13.48 -3.59 -7.12
C ALA A 71 13.89 -2.35 -7.92
N GLY A 72 15.06 -2.37 -8.55
CA GLY A 72 15.56 -1.24 -9.34
C GLY A 72 14.82 -1.02 -10.66
N LEU A 73 14.37 -2.11 -11.32
CA LEU A 73 13.68 -2.04 -12.61
C LEU A 73 12.15 -1.85 -12.47
N ALA A 74 11.55 -2.25 -11.35
CA ALA A 74 10.11 -2.14 -11.17
C ALA A 74 9.57 -0.70 -11.29
N PRO A 75 10.23 0.34 -10.75
CA PRO A 75 9.82 1.73 -10.96
C PRO A 75 9.74 2.12 -12.44
N VAL A 76 10.66 1.63 -13.27
CA VAL A 76 10.65 1.90 -14.71
C VAL A 76 9.46 1.23 -15.39
N ALA A 77 9.10 0.01 -14.97
CA ALA A 77 7.96 -0.72 -15.52
C ALA A 77 6.61 -0.03 -15.24
N VAL A 78 6.48 0.71 -14.12
CA VAL A 78 5.23 1.42 -13.79
C VAL A 78 5.07 2.75 -14.52
N VAL A 79 6.06 3.21 -15.29
CA VAL A 79 5.92 4.41 -16.14
C VAL A 79 4.73 4.26 -17.10
N GLY A 80 4.44 3.04 -17.58
CA GLY A 80 3.26 2.73 -18.39
C GLY A 80 1.92 2.95 -17.69
N VAL A 81 1.89 3.07 -16.36
CA VAL A 81 0.68 3.32 -15.55
C VAL A 81 0.40 4.82 -15.39
N ILE A 82 1.36 5.68 -15.74
CA ILE A 82 1.24 7.13 -15.63
C ILE A 82 -0.05 7.68 -16.26
N PRO A 83 -0.54 7.20 -17.43
CA PRO A 83 -1.79 7.68 -18.01
C PRO A 83 -3.00 7.57 -17.07
N VAL A 84 -3.05 6.55 -16.20
CA VAL A 84 -4.11 6.39 -15.20
C VAL A 84 -4.04 7.52 -14.17
N PHE A 85 -2.83 7.84 -13.70
CA PHE A 85 -2.61 8.98 -12.80
C PHE A 85 -2.92 10.33 -13.46
N TYR A 86 -2.75 10.43 -14.76
CA TYR A 86 -3.07 11.64 -15.51
C TYR A 86 -4.56 11.99 -15.44
N VAL A 87 -5.44 11.00 -15.54
CA VAL A 87 -6.89 11.19 -15.39
C VAL A 87 -7.22 11.70 -13.98
N GLU A 88 -6.67 11.06 -12.94
CA GLU A 88 -6.83 11.48 -11.55
C GLU A 88 -6.35 12.91 -11.31
N TYR A 89 -5.26 13.28 -11.96
CA TYR A 89 -4.68 14.63 -11.89
C TYR A 89 -5.61 15.67 -12.50
N TYR A 90 -6.15 15.40 -13.68
CA TYR A 90 -7.06 16.30 -14.39
C TYR A 90 -8.39 16.50 -13.66
N THR A 91 -8.87 15.48 -13.00
CA THR A 91 -10.13 15.54 -12.22
C THR A 91 -9.94 16.15 -10.84
N GLY A 92 -8.71 16.48 -10.45
CA GLY A 92 -8.41 17.00 -9.10
C GLY A 92 -8.46 15.94 -7.99
N ALA A 93 -8.46 14.65 -8.34
CA ALA A 93 -8.50 13.54 -7.39
C ALA A 93 -7.10 13.22 -6.80
N TRP A 94 -6.33 14.25 -6.47
CA TRP A 94 -4.94 14.12 -5.96
C TRP A 94 -4.80 13.26 -4.71
N PRO A 95 -5.71 13.31 -3.72
CA PRO A 95 -5.63 12.40 -2.57
C PRO A 95 -5.76 10.94 -2.99
N ASN A 96 -6.65 10.63 -3.95
CA ASN A 96 -6.83 9.28 -4.48
C ASN A 96 -5.58 8.79 -5.21
N ALA A 97 -5.02 9.60 -6.12
CA ALA A 97 -3.78 9.28 -6.83
C ALA A 97 -2.62 9.03 -5.86
N SER A 98 -2.49 9.89 -4.84
CA SER A 98 -1.48 9.73 -3.79
C SER A 98 -1.65 8.43 -3.00
N ALA A 99 -2.86 8.10 -2.59
CA ALA A 99 -3.13 6.86 -1.87
C ALA A 99 -2.85 5.62 -2.74
N LEU A 100 -3.30 5.62 -3.99
CA LEU A 100 -3.04 4.53 -4.94
C LEU A 100 -1.54 4.33 -5.20
N SER A 101 -0.75 5.40 -5.22
CA SER A 101 0.70 5.30 -5.37
C SER A 101 1.39 4.60 -4.19
N MET A 102 0.79 4.61 -3.01
CA MET A 102 1.32 4.00 -1.77
C MET A 102 0.91 2.54 -1.57
N VAL A 103 -0.06 2.01 -2.33
CA VAL A 103 -0.60 0.65 -2.10
C VAL A 103 0.47 -0.43 -2.11
N GLY A 104 1.49 -0.32 -2.95
CA GLY A 104 2.57 -1.30 -3.04
C GLY A 104 3.41 -1.39 -1.77
N ILE A 105 3.67 -0.26 -1.11
CA ILE A 105 4.40 -0.22 0.17
C ILE A 105 3.57 -0.90 1.25
N ALA A 106 2.29 -0.55 1.37
CA ALA A 106 1.40 -1.12 2.37
C ALA A 106 1.19 -2.63 2.16
N ALA A 107 0.94 -3.05 0.91
CA ALA A 107 0.81 -4.46 0.57
C ALA A 107 2.09 -5.24 0.89
N ALA A 108 3.26 -4.74 0.47
CA ALA A 108 4.55 -5.37 0.74
C ALA A 108 4.85 -5.49 2.24
N ALA A 109 4.51 -4.47 3.03
CA ALA A 109 4.66 -4.52 4.48
C ALA A 109 3.78 -5.60 5.10
N LEU A 110 2.50 -5.69 4.72
CA LEU A 110 1.58 -6.73 5.16
C LEU A 110 2.05 -8.14 4.75
N MET A 111 2.52 -8.32 3.52
CA MET A 111 3.09 -9.59 3.04
C MET A 111 4.29 -10.07 3.85
N LYS A 112 5.02 -9.15 4.49
CA LYS A 112 6.18 -9.49 5.33
C LYS A 112 5.83 -9.85 6.77
N VAL A 113 4.64 -9.54 7.24
CA VAL A 113 4.21 -9.82 8.63
C VAL A 113 4.33 -11.30 9.01
N PRO A 114 3.89 -12.28 8.20
CA PRO A 114 4.03 -13.69 8.56
C PRO A 114 5.48 -14.16 8.74
N GLU A 115 6.39 -13.61 7.93
CA GLU A 115 7.82 -13.96 7.99
C GLU A 115 8.55 -13.19 9.10
N ARG A 116 8.05 -12.01 9.44
CA ARG A 116 8.64 -11.07 10.40
C ARG A 116 7.57 -10.38 11.24
N PRO A 117 7.05 -11.01 12.30
CA PRO A 117 5.99 -10.43 13.14
C PRO A 117 6.35 -9.08 13.78
N LYS A 118 7.64 -8.78 13.92
CA LYS A 118 8.12 -7.44 14.36
C LYS A 118 7.71 -6.31 13.42
N MET A 119 7.29 -6.63 12.19
CA MET A 119 6.78 -5.66 11.21
C MET A 119 5.32 -5.26 11.46
N ILE A 120 4.59 -5.91 12.37
CA ILE A 120 3.17 -5.62 12.64
C ILE A 120 2.91 -4.13 12.85
N PRO A 121 3.62 -3.41 13.74
CA PRO A 121 3.34 -1.98 13.95
C PRO A 121 3.57 -1.14 12.68
N ALA A 122 4.65 -1.40 11.96
CA ALA A 122 4.96 -0.66 10.73
C ALA A 122 3.95 -0.96 9.62
N ALA A 123 3.52 -2.22 9.48
CA ALA A 123 2.52 -2.63 8.50
C ALA A 123 1.13 -2.05 8.83
N ALA A 124 0.74 -2.04 10.10
CA ALA A 124 -0.50 -1.44 10.57
C ALA A 124 -0.52 0.08 10.30
N LEU A 125 0.56 0.79 10.68
CA LEU A 125 0.70 2.22 10.40
C LEU A 125 0.73 2.53 8.91
N GLY A 126 1.41 1.72 8.10
CA GLY A 126 1.42 1.88 6.64
C GLY A 126 0.03 1.70 6.03
N PHE A 127 -0.72 0.71 6.48
CA PHE A 127 -2.09 0.47 6.04
C PHE A 127 -3.03 1.61 6.47
N ALA A 128 -2.95 2.04 7.73
CA ALA A 128 -3.68 3.18 8.26
C ALA A 128 -3.37 4.47 7.48
N GLY A 129 -2.09 4.72 7.20
CA GLY A 129 -1.64 5.90 6.45
C GLY A 129 -2.23 5.96 5.05
N VAL A 130 -2.26 4.83 4.33
CA VAL A 130 -2.89 4.76 3.01
C VAL A 130 -4.38 5.08 3.10
N GLY A 131 -5.10 4.52 4.09
CA GLY A 131 -6.52 4.80 4.33
C GLY A 131 -6.79 6.25 4.73
N ALA A 132 -5.90 6.85 5.52
CA ALA A 132 -5.99 8.25 5.92
C ALA A 132 -5.77 9.22 4.75
N VAL A 133 -4.95 8.86 3.76
CA VAL A 133 -4.79 9.65 2.52
C VAL A 133 -6.03 9.53 1.65
N HIS A 134 -6.50 8.30 1.37
CA HIS A 134 -7.78 8.07 0.71
C HIS A 134 -8.25 6.62 0.89
N PRO A 135 -9.50 6.37 1.33
CA PRO A 135 -9.99 5.04 1.65
C PRO A 135 -10.13 4.10 0.46
N SER A 136 -10.22 4.61 -0.78
CA SER A 136 -10.29 3.80 -2.01
C SER A 136 -9.07 2.90 -2.21
N ALA A 137 -7.94 3.22 -1.65
CA ALA A 137 -6.74 2.42 -1.75
C ALA A 137 -6.77 1.16 -0.86
N ILE A 138 -7.60 1.14 0.18
CA ILE A 138 -7.74 -0.01 1.09
C ILE A 138 -8.15 -1.29 0.34
N PRO A 139 -9.23 -1.32 -0.47
CA PRO A 139 -9.60 -2.51 -1.23
C PRO A 139 -8.51 -2.92 -2.24
N VAL A 140 -7.75 -1.97 -2.80
CA VAL A 140 -6.66 -2.29 -3.72
C VAL A 140 -5.53 -3.02 -2.99
N VAL A 141 -5.13 -2.56 -1.81
CA VAL A 141 -4.17 -3.28 -0.95
C VAL A 141 -4.67 -4.68 -0.63
N ALA A 142 -5.95 -4.81 -0.24
CA ALA A 142 -6.55 -6.10 0.08
C ALA A 142 -6.52 -7.07 -1.13
N VAL A 143 -6.85 -6.59 -2.32
CA VAL A 143 -6.81 -7.40 -3.55
C VAL A 143 -5.38 -7.84 -3.88
N ILE A 144 -4.39 -6.95 -3.80
CA ILE A 144 -2.99 -7.31 -4.05
C ILE A 144 -2.50 -8.38 -3.08
N VAL A 145 -2.77 -8.22 -1.79
CA VAL A 145 -2.39 -9.19 -0.75
C VAL A 145 -3.12 -10.53 -0.93
N ALA A 146 -4.41 -10.50 -1.23
CA ALA A 146 -5.21 -11.70 -1.48
C ALA A 146 -4.72 -12.47 -2.71
N LEU A 147 -4.46 -11.79 -3.82
CA LEU A 147 -3.92 -12.41 -5.04
C LEU A 147 -2.53 -12.99 -4.80
N TRP A 148 -1.64 -12.25 -4.12
CA TRP A 148 -0.34 -12.78 -3.75
C TRP A 148 -0.46 -14.04 -2.88
N TRP A 149 -1.32 -14.01 -1.86
CA TRP A 149 -1.52 -15.16 -0.99
C TRP A 149 -2.07 -16.35 -1.77
N LEU A 150 -3.12 -16.13 -2.59
CA LEU A 150 -3.76 -17.17 -3.38
C LEU A 150 -2.79 -17.81 -4.38
N LEU A 151 -2.10 -16.99 -5.17
CA LEU A 151 -1.27 -17.47 -6.28
C LEU A 151 0.12 -17.95 -5.83
N TRP A 152 0.68 -17.34 -4.79
CA TRP A 152 2.08 -17.57 -4.40
C TRP A 152 2.24 -18.39 -3.14
N LYS A 153 1.31 -18.27 -2.21
CA LYS A 153 1.40 -18.99 -0.92
C LYS A 153 0.51 -20.21 -0.86
N LEU A 154 -0.73 -20.14 -1.34
CA LEU A 154 -1.68 -21.23 -1.19
C LEU A 154 -1.33 -22.44 -2.07
N PHE A 155 -0.97 -22.20 -3.33
CA PHE A 155 -0.78 -23.26 -4.32
C PHE A 155 0.67 -23.62 -4.62
N VAL A 156 1.66 -22.85 -4.17
CA VAL A 156 3.07 -23.21 -4.37
C VAL A 156 3.51 -24.19 -3.27
N PRO A 157 3.81 -25.47 -3.61
CA PRO A 157 4.28 -26.44 -2.63
C PRO A 157 5.59 -25.98 -2.01
N THR A 158 5.64 -25.89 -0.70
CA THR A 158 6.94 -25.81 -0.02
C THR A 158 7.48 -27.22 0.04
N GLY A 159 8.68 -27.47 -0.46
CA GLY A 159 9.29 -28.81 -0.60
C GLY A 159 9.42 -29.66 0.67
N ARG A 160 8.80 -29.23 1.77
CA ARG A 160 8.64 -29.96 3.03
C ARG A 160 7.30 -30.70 3.16
N GLU A 161 6.40 -30.52 2.20
CA GLU A 161 5.05 -31.12 2.25
C GLU A 161 5.02 -32.44 1.49
N GLN A 162 5.58 -33.50 2.09
CA GLN A 162 5.45 -34.85 1.55
C GLN A 162 4.26 -35.59 2.19
N GLY A 163 3.31 -36.00 1.34
CA GLY A 163 2.12 -36.77 1.73
C GLY A 163 0.90 -35.92 2.13
N LYS A 164 -0.28 -36.55 2.20
CA LYS A 164 -1.58 -35.90 2.48
C LYS A 164 -1.60 -35.13 3.81
N ARG A 165 -0.95 -35.63 4.86
CA ARG A 165 -0.89 -34.92 6.16
C ARG A 165 -0.03 -33.67 6.10
N GLY A 166 1.03 -33.67 5.30
CA GLY A 166 1.87 -32.49 5.06
C GLY A 166 1.11 -31.41 4.33
N PHE A 167 0.31 -31.79 3.32
CA PHE A 167 -0.51 -30.84 2.57
C PHE A 167 -1.50 -30.09 3.46
N PHE A 168 -2.33 -30.80 4.25
CA PHE A 168 -3.31 -30.16 5.14
C PHE A 168 -2.65 -29.28 6.21
N ARG A 169 -1.53 -29.71 6.78
CA ARG A 169 -0.76 -28.88 7.72
C ARG A 169 -0.22 -27.62 7.05
N GLY A 170 0.24 -27.72 5.81
CA GLY A 170 0.72 -26.59 5.02
C GLY A 170 -0.40 -25.58 4.76
N VAL A 171 -1.56 -26.03 4.32
CA VAL A 171 -2.73 -25.17 4.12
C VAL A 171 -3.13 -24.47 5.42
N TRP A 172 -3.17 -25.20 6.53
CA TRP A 172 -3.47 -24.62 7.84
C TRP A 172 -2.50 -23.51 8.26
N LEU A 173 -1.20 -23.73 8.06
CA LEU A 173 -0.19 -22.71 8.38
C LEU A 173 -0.36 -21.45 7.52
N ARG A 174 -0.71 -21.62 6.25
CA ARG A 174 -0.96 -20.50 5.33
C ARG A 174 -2.23 -19.74 5.68
N CYS A 175 -3.27 -20.42 6.16
CA CYS A 175 -4.46 -19.75 6.70
C CYS A 175 -4.15 -18.89 7.94
N LYS A 176 -3.22 -19.34 8.80
CA LYS A 176 -2.74 -18.51 9.92
C LYS A 176 -2.04 -17.25 9.44
N ASP A 177 -1.28 -17.31 8.35
CA ASP A 177 -0.62 -16.13 7.75
C ASP A 177 -1.66 -15.08 7.36
N VAL A 178 -2.76 -15.49 6.73
CA VAL A 178 -3.87 -14.59 6.35
C VAL A 178 -4.56 -13.99 7.57
N LEU A 179 -4.78 -14.80 8.61
CA LEU A 179 -5.36 -14.29 9.86
C LEU A 179 -4.47 -13.22 10.49
N LEU A 180 -3.16 -13.45 10.52
CA LEU A 180 -2.21 -12.50 11.08
C LEU A 180 -2.18 -11.19 10.27
N ILE A 181 -2.19 -11.29 8.94
CA ILE A 181 -2.28 -10.12 8.04
C ILE A 181 -3.59 -9.37 8.29
N GLY A 182 -4.72 -10.10 8.35
CA GLY A 182 -6.04 -9.52 8.60
C GLY A 182 -6.12 -8.77 9.92
N VAL A 183 -5.63 -9.37 11.01
CA VAL A 183 -5.57 -8.71 12.33
C VAL A 183 -4.70 -7.47 12.29
N THR A 184 -3.56 -7.52 11.57
CA THR A 184 -2.66 -6.36 11.41
C THR A 184 -3.35 -5.23 10.65
N ALA A 185 -4.09 -5.55 9.58
CA ALA A 185 -4.84 -4.56 8.81
C ALA A 185 -5.98 -3.93 9.63
N ILE A 186 -6.72 -4.75 10.39
CA ILE A 186 -7.78 -4.27 11.29
C ILE A 186 -7.19 -3.34 12.36
N ALA A 187 -6.08 -3.72 12.98
CA ALA A 187 -5.41 -2.89 13.99
C ALA A 187 -4.92 -1.54 13.43
N GLY A 188 -4.63 -1.46 12.12
CA GLY A 188 -4.29 -0.21 11.45
C GLY A 188 -5.53 0.59 11.01
N GLY A 189 -6.69 -0.04 10.88
CA GLY A 189 -7.93 0.61 10.44
C GLY A 189 -8.85 1.05 11.58
N ALA A 190 -8.53 0.66 12.84
CA ALA A 190 -9.26 1.04 14.03
C ALA A 190 -8.71 2.34 14.63
#